data_6920cf790f401b901461c6137beca9de
#
_entry.id   6920cf790f401b901461c6137beca9de
#
_cell.length_a   1.000
_cell.length_b   1.000
_cell.length_c   1.000
_cell.angle_alpha   90.00
_cell.angle_beta   90.00
_cell.angle_gamma   90.00
#
_symmetry.space_group_name_H-M   'P 1'
#
loop_
_entity.id
_entity.type
_entity.pdbx_description
1 polymer ?
#
loop_
_entity_poly.entity_id
_entity_poly.type
_entity_poly.pdbx_seq_one_letter_code
_entity_poly.pdbx_strand_id
1 'polypeptide(L)'
;MTENLPAHVLVLFGATGDLAARKLFPGLYRLAEAGRLPHDYVIIGSGRHSPGTDDEFRRQVREGLEDTVGDLDPDTAADFLARVSFQTASADDGSDLAAAVRDAEEAFDDEGADTGDVRRLLYLSLPPAAMLPMISMLDKEGITERARMVIEKPFGLDLGSSRELDAALKDVVEESQVYRIDHFLGKEAVQNILALRFANGLFEPAWDATSIASVQIDVPETLAMEGRGSFYESTGCLRDMVSTHLCQLMGFVAFEDPDSLDEKCVRDSKSALFEAIRPLDLDRVVFGQYDGYRDEPDVAEDSDVETFVALEMYVDNDRWRGVPFYLRTGKALADSRRTITLRFKTPETTLLRGAEPLANELVLELTDDPKITIDVRAKLPGPTMDLTGASFHLDLGDDVPDGEPLEAYERLLLDVLHGERTFFTRADEVDRLWQVIQPLLDHRPEVLPYEKGSWGPQRAVDLGEGGWRLGESGPE
;
A
#
# COMPACT_ATOMS: atom_id res chain seq x y z
N MET A 1 -25.56 -5.42 5.94
CA MET A 1 -26.48 -4.30 6.25
C MET A 1 -25.84 -3.07 5.62
N THR A 2 -26.42 -2.54 4.57
CA THR A 2 -26.02 -1.23 4.04
C THR A 2 -26.37 -0.20 5.11
N GLU A 3 -25.40 0.22 5.90
CA GLU A 3 -25.57 1.43 6.72
C GLU A 3 -25.89 2.57 5.76
N ASN A 4 -26.90 3.36 6.12
CA ASN A 4 -27.33 4.50 5.31
C ASN A 4 -26.25 5.57 5.43
N LEU A 5 -25.27 5.56 4.50
CA LEU A 5 -24.22 6.58 4.47
C LEU A 5 -24.86 7.94 4.21
N PRO A 6 -24.39 9.02 4.85
CA PRO A 6 -24.84 10.37 4.53
C PRO A 6 -24.55 10.74 3.07
N ALA A 7 -25.19 11.78 2.56
CA ALA A 7 -24.89 12.31 1.25
C ALA A 7 -23.41 12.73 1.14
N HIS A 8 -22.79 12.51 -0.04
CA HIS A 8 -21.36 12.80 -0.26
C HIS A 8 -21.12 13.63 -1.51
N VAL A 9 -20.27 14.64 -1.37
CA VAL A 9 -19.63 15.33 -2.49
C VAL A 9 -18.18 14.82 -2.60
N LEU A 10 -17.88 14.07 -3.66
CA LEU A 10 -16.55 13.53 -3.94
C LEU A 10 -15.83 14.46 -4.91
N VAL A 11 -14.72 15.06 -4.51
CA VAL A 11 -13.87 15.87 -5.38
C VAL A 11 -12.60 15.10 -5.69
N LEU A 12 -12.38 14.75 -6.96
CA LEU A 12 -11.22 13.99 -7.41
C LEU A 12 -10.24 14.91 -8.12
N PHE A 13 -9.16 15.31 -7.46
CA PHE A 13 -8.07 16.07 -8.08
C PHE A 13 -7.21 15.16 -8.94
N GLY A 14 -6.78 15.67 -10.10
CA GLY A 14 -6.08 14.85 -11.10
C GLY A 14 -7.03 13.90 -11.85
N ALA A 15 -8.31 14.27 -11.98
CA ALA A 15 -9.36 13.41 -12.53
C ALA A 15 -9.17 13.00 -14.00
N THR A 16 -8.30 13.65 -14.73
CA THR A 16 -7.91 13.28 -16.10
C THR A 16 -6.61 12.47 -16.16
N GLY A 17 -6.06 12.10 -15.00
CA GLY A 17 -4.82 11.35 -14.89
C GLY A 17 -5.03 9.83 -14.91
N ASP A 18 -3.91 9.10 -15.03
CA ASP A 18 -3.88 7.63 -15.15
C ASP A 18 -4.51 6.93 -13.93
N LEU A 19 -4.22 7.39 -12.71
CA LEU A 19 -4.79 6.80 -11.49
C LEU A 19 -6.32 6.93 -11.47
N ALA A 20 -6.84 8.10 -11.82
CA ALA A 20 -8.28 8.33 -11.86
C ALA A 20 -8.95 7.42 -12.90
N ALA A 21 -8.40 7.34 -14.12
CA ALA A 21 -8.95 6.55 -15.20
C ALA A 21 -8.88 5.03 -14.92
N ARG A 22 -7.80 4.55 -14.33
CA ARG A 22 -7.57 3.10 -14.16
C ARG A 22 -7.99 2.54 -12.79
N LYS A 23 -8.13 3.39 -11.77
CA LYS A 23 -8.40 2.91 -10.41
C LYS A 23 -9.57 3.61 -9.74
N LEU A 24 -9.63 4.96 -9.74
CA LEU A 24 -10.63 5.67 -8.93
C LEU A 24 -12.02 5.58 -9.54
N PHE A 25 -12.19 5.94 -10.82
CA PHE A 25 -13.49 5.80 -11.47
C PHE A 25 -13.94 4.34 -11.58
N PRO A 26 -13.11 3.37 -11.98
CA PRO A 26 -13.48 1.96 -11.95
C PRO A 26 -13.87 1.46 -10.57
N GLY A 27 -13.10 1.81 -9.52
CA GLY A 27 -13.43 1.42 -8.14
C GLY A 27 -14.75 2.01 -7.66
N LEU A 28 -15.01 3.31 -7.90
CA LEU A 28 -16.29 3.95 -7.57
C LEU A 28 -17.45 3.34 -8.37
N TYR A 29 -17.24 3.03 -9.65
CA TYR A 29 -18.27 2.39 -10.46
C TYR A 29 -18.65 1.01 -9.93
N ARG A 30 -17.66 0.16 -9.60
CA ARG A 30 -17.92 -1.17 -9.03
C ARG A 30 -18.61 -1.08 -7.66
N LEU A 31 -18.25 -0.10 -6.84
CA LEU A 31 -18.96 0.17 -5.59
C LEU A 31 -20.41 0.63 -5.84
N ALA A 32 -20.67 1.40 -6.92
CA ALA A 32 -22.03 1.77 -7.32
C ALA A 32 -22.83 0.54 -7.79
N GLU A 33 -22.24 -0.29 -8.64
CA GLU A 33 -22.85 -1.53 -9.14
C GLU A 33 -23.18 -2.50 -7.99
N ALA A 34 -22.32 -2.60 -6.99
CA ALA A 34 -22.54 -3.39 -5.78
C ALA A 34 -23.50 -2.72 -4.77
N GLY A 35 -24.04 -1.53 -5.05
CA GLY A 35 -24.91 -0.78 -4.15
C GLY A 35 -24.24 -0.37 -2.82
N ARG A 36 -22.95 -0.12 -2.84
CA ARG A 36 -22.12 0.21 -1.67
C ARG A 36 -21.79 1.71 -1.56
N LEU A 37 -22.11 2.51 -2.59
CA LEU A 37 -22.02 3.98 -2.48
C LEU A 37 -23.20 4.55 -1.70
N PRO A 38 -23.08 5.78 -1.15
CA PRO A 38 -24.20 6.52 -0.60
C PRO A 38 -25.34 6.60 -1.62
N HIS A 39 -26.58 6.66 -1.14
CA HIS A 39 -27.75 6.86 -2.03
C HIS A 39 -27.59 8.20 -2.79
N ASP A 40 -27.22 9.24 -2.07
CA ASP A 40 -27.04 10.59 -2.62
C ASP A 40 -25.55 10.92 -2.68
N TYR A 41 -25.01 11.00 -3.89
CA TYR A 41 -23.63 11.39 -4.12
C TYR A 41 -23.46 12.09 -5.46
N VAL A 42 -22.44 12.95 -5.52
CA VAL A 42 -21.95 13.53 -6.78
C VAL A 42 -20.43 13.39 -6.82
N ILE A 43 -19.88 13.31 -8.02
CA ILE A 43 -18.44 13.23 -8.28
C ILE A 43 -18.04 14.44 -9.12
N ILE A 44 -17.18 15.30 -8.55
CA ILE A 44 -16.62 16.46 -9.24
C ILE A 44 -15.16 16.13 -9.55
N GLY A 45 -14.86 15.84 -10.82
CA GLY A 45 -13.50 15.76 -11.30
C GLY A 45 -12.88 17.15 -11.30
N SER A 46 -11.59 17.26 -10.90
CA SER A 46 -10.89 18.54 -10.90
C SER A 46 -9.45 18.41 -11.44
N GLY A 47 -9.01 19.49 -12.08
CA GLY A 47 -7.67 19.62 -12.63
C GLY A 47 -7.41 21.02 -13.19
N ARG A 48 -6.16 21.28 -13.57
CA ARG A 48 -5.74 22.60 -14.08
C ARG A 48 -6.33 22.96 -15.47
N HIS A 49 -6.64 21.94 -16.25
CA HIS A 49 -7.12 22.11 -17.62
C HIS A 49 -8.44 21.38 -17.77
N SER A 50 -9.43 22.07 -18.35
CA SER A 50 -10.72 21.47 -18.65
C SER A 50 -10.57 20.42 -19.77
N PRO A 51 -11.15 19.24 -19.60
CA PRO A 51 -11.26 18.25 -20.70
C PRO A 51 -12.37 18.62 -21.72
N GLY A 52 -13.00 19.77 -21.56
CA GLY A 52 -14.13 20.24 -22.36
C GLY A 52 -15.40 20.44 -21.53
N THR A 53 -16.55 20.10 -22.07
CA THR A 53 -17.83 20.10 -21.37
C THR A 53 -17.96 18.88 -20.44
N ASP A 54 -18.92 18.92 -19.51
CA ASP A 54 -19.25 17.75 -18.67
C ASP A 54 -19.57 16.50 -19.50
N ASP A 55 -20.24 16.64 -20.64
CA ASP A 55 -20.55 15.51 -21.52
C ASP A 55 -19.30 14.92 -22.18
N GLU A 56 -18.31 15.75 -22.48
CA GLU A 56 -17.01 15.28 -22.98
C GLU A 56 -16.22 14.58 -21.88
N PHE A 57 -16.26 15.10 -20.66
CA PHE A 57 -15.62 14.45 -19.51
C PHE A 57 -16.31 13.11 -19.15
N ARG A 58 -17.64 13.06 -19.11
CA ARG A 58 -18.41 11.83 -18.90
C ARG A 58 -18.10 10.77 -19.96
N ARG A 59 -17.90 11.18 -21.21
CA ARG A 59 -17.50 10.27 -22.29
C ARG A 59 -16.10 9.72 -22.04
N GLN A 60 -15.14 10.57 -21.64
CA GLN A 60 -13.78 10.13 -21.29
C GLN A 60 -13.79 9.16 -20.11
N VAL A 61 -14.59 9.42 -19.07
CA VAL A 61 -14.76 8.51 -17.93
C VAL A 61 -15.36 7.18 -18.40
N ARG A 62 -16.40 7.20 -19.25
CA ARG A 62 -17.01 6.00 -19.81
C ARG A 62 -15.98 5.15 -20.57
N GLU A 63 -15.20 5.75 -21.45
CA GLU A 63 -14.16 5.04 -22.21
C GLU A 63 -13.15 4.37 -21.26
N GLY A 64 -12.71 5.07 -20.20
CA GLY A 64 -11.83 4.50 -19.18
C GLY A 64 -12.47 3.34 -18.38
N LEU A 65 -13.78 3.40 -18.12
CA LEU A 65 -14.53 2.32 -17.50
C LEU A 65 -14.59 1.09 -18.43
N GLU A 66 -14.95 1.29 -19.71
CA GLU A 66 -15.03 0.21 -20.70
C GLU A 66 -13.66 -0.48 -20.89
N ASP A 67 -12.57 0.28 -20.87
CA ASP A 67 -11.21 -0.26 -20.99
C ASP A 67 -10.77 -1.08 -19.75
N THR A 68 -11.27 -0.73 -18.55
CA THR A 68 -10.79 -1.30 -17.29
C THR A 68 -11.73 -2.35 -16.71
N VAL A 69 -13.04 -2.10 -16.76
CA VAL A 69 -14.10 -2.97 -16.22
C VAL A 69 -14.60 -3.96 -17.27
N GLY A 70 -14.62 -3.54 -18.54
CA GLY A 70 -15.16 -4.30 -19.65
C GLY A 70 -16.65 -3.99 -19.89
N ASP A 71 -17.50 -5.00 -19.90
CA ASP A 71 -18.94 -4.85 -20.12
C ASP A 71 -19.60 -4.13 -18.92
N LEU A 72 -20.08 -2.91 -19.14
CA LEU A 72 -20.78 -2.11 -18.13
C LEU A 72 -22.28 -2.43 -18.13
N ASP A 73 -22.88 -2.51 -16.94
CA ASP A 73 -24.33 -2.51 -16.82
C ASP A 73 -24.91 -1.16 -17.33
N PRO A 74 -25.77 -1.15 -18.35
CA PRO A 74 -26.20 0.10 -19.00
C PRO A 74 -26.91 1.07 -18.06
N ASP A 75 -27.73 0.57 -17.14
CA ASP A 75 -28.54 1.39 -16.24
C ASP A 75 -27.68 1.98 -15.14
N THR A 76 -26.83 1.17 -14.52
CA THR A 76 -25.85 1.61 -13.52
C THR A 76 -24.86 2.62 -14.11
N ALA A 77 -24.34 2.36 -15.32
CA ALA A 77 -23.41 3.27 -15.97
C ALA A 77 -24.05 4.62 -16.32
N ALA A 78 -25.32 4.62 -16.75
CA ALA A 78 -26.05 5.85 -17.04
C ALA A 78 -26.28 6.68 -15.77
N ASP A 79 -26.71 6.05 -14.65
CA ASP A 79 -26.91 6.72 -13.37
C ASP A 79 -25.59 7.25 -12.79
N PHE A 80 -24.53 6.41 -12.77
CA PHE A 80 -23.21 6.80 -12.29
C PHE A 80 -22.65 8.00 -13.07
N LEU A 81 -22.68 7.96 -14.40
CA LEU A 81 -22.14 9.03 -15.23
C LEU A 81 -22.96 10.32 -15.14
N ALA A 82 -24.27 10.23 -14.92
CA ALA A 82 -25.11 11.41 -14.70
C ALA A 82 -24.69 12.23 -13.47
N ARG A 83 -24.05 11.57 -12.49
CA ARG A 83 -23.55 12.18 -11.24
C ARG A 83 -22.13 12.73 -11.36
N VAL A 84 -21.47 12.61 -12.52
CA VAL A 84 -20.10 13.06 -12.77
C VAL A 84 -20.11 14.41 -13.48
N SER A 85 -19.31 15.36 -12.97
CA SER A 85 -19.07 16.67 -13.56
C SER A 85 -17.59 17.04 -13.47
N PHE A 86 -17.15 18.15 -14.09
CA PHE A 86 -15.78 18.61 -14.02
C PHE A 86 -15.68 20.10 -13.73
N GLN A 87 -14.82 20.46 -12.77
CA GLN A 87 -14.49 21.85 -12.47
C GLN A 87 -12.98 22.08 -12.50
N THR A 88 -12.54 23.13 -13.20
CA THR A 88 -11.15 23.52 -13.14
C THR A 88 -10.82 24.13 -11.79
N ALA A 89 -9.66 23.77 -11.25
CA ALA A 89 -9.09 24.42 -10.09
C ALA A 89 -7.56 24.44 -10.20
N SER A 90 -6.97 25.48 -9.63
CA SER A 90 -5.52 25.63 -9.49
C SER A 90 -5.16 26.04 -8.07
N ALA A 91 -3.89 26.04 -7.74
CA ALA A 91 -3.41 26.54 -6.45
C ALA A 91 -3.74 28.02 -6.20
N ASP A 92 -3.95 28.80 -7.27
CA ASP A 92 -4.20 30.25 -7.19
C ASP A 92 -5.71 30.57 -7.18
N ASP A 93 -6.55 29.68 -7.73
CA ASP A 93 -8.00 29.91 -7.88
C ASP A 93 -8.77 28.59 -7.76
N GLY A 94 -9.63 28.51 -6.75
CA GLY A 94 -10.55 27.43 -6.46
C GLY A 94 -12.02 27.89 -6.37
N SER A 95 -12.32 29.14 -6.72
CA SER A 95 -13.64 29.74 -6.51
C SER A 95 -14.77 29.01 -7.22
N ASP A 96 -14.54 28.59 -8.48
CA ASP A 96 -15.52 27.84 -9.26
C ASP A 96 -15.74 26.45 -8.68
N LEU A 97 -14.68 25.78 -8.22
CA LEU A 97 -14.81 24.49 -7.54
C LEU A 97 -15.59 24.63 -6.23
N ALA A 98 -15.29 25.66 -5.44
CA ALA A 98 -16.01 25.94 -4.20
C ALA A 98 -17.48 26.23 -4.44
N ALA A 99 -17.82 26.94 -5.53
CA ALA A 99 -19.20 27.15 -5.92
C ALA A 99 -19.89 25.83 -6.30
N ALA A 100 -19.25 25.00 -7.13
CA ALA A 100 -19.80 23.70 -7.53
C ALA A 100 -20.02 22.74 -6.33
N VAL A 101 -19.11 22.74 -5.34
CA VAL A 101 -19.30 21.97 -4.10
C VAL A 101 -20.52 22.46 -3.32
N ARG A 102 -20.70 23.78 -3.16
CA ARG A 102 -21.88 24.34 -2.48
C ARG A 102 -23.18 24.06 -3.22
N ASP A 103 -23.19 24.24 -4.55
CA ASP A 103 -24.37 23.97 -5.36
C ASP A 103 -24.79 22.50 -5.25
N ALA A 104 -23.83 21.58 -5.18
CA ALA A 104 -24.10 20.15 -5.00
C ALA A 104 -24.67 19.86 -3.60
N GLU A 105 -24.16 20.49 -2.55
CA GLU A 105 -24.68 20.35 -1.18
C GLU A 105 -26.12 20.92 -1.08
N GLU A 106 -26.38 22.07 -1.69
CA GLU A 106 -27.71 22.69 -1.72
C GLU A 106 -28.75 21.82 -2.47
N ALA A 107 -28.33 21.14 -3.55
CA ALA A 107 -29.19 20.21 -4.26
C ALA A 107 -29.65 19.03 -3.39
N PHE A 108 -28.79 18.52 -2.51
CA PHE A 108 -29.17 17.46 -1.54
C PHE A 108 -30.15 17.97 -0.47
N ASP A 109 -30.05 19.24 -0.05
CA ASP A 109 -30.99 19.85 0.92
C ASP A 109 -32.40 19.97 0.31
N ASP A 110 -32.50 20.38 -0.95
CA ASP A 110 -33.75 20.45 -1.68
C ASP A 110 -34.42 19.07 -1.85
N GLU A 111 -33.63 18.00 -1.86
CA GLU A 111 -34.11 16.61 -1.87
C GLU A 111 -34.42 16.04 -0.48
N GLY A 112 -34.17 16.83 0.60
CA GLY A 112 -34.53 16.53 1.98
C GLY A 112 -33.43 15.89 2.83
N ALA A 113 -32.17 15.90 2.37
CA ALA A 113 -31.02 15.61 3.21
C ALA A 113 -30.72 16.81 4.12
N ASP A 114 -30.28 16.57 5.35
CA ASP A 114 -29.74 17.65 6.18
C ASP A 114 -28.34 18.03 5.69
N THR A 115 -28.16 19.24 5.15
CA THR A 115 -26.86 19.75 4.67
C THR A 115 -25.77 19.70 5.74
N GLY A 116 -26.15 19.72 7.01
CA GLY A 116 -25.22 19.53 8.15
C GLY A 116 -24.58 18.14 8.17
N ASP A 117 -25.23 17.15 7.56
CA ASP A 117 -24.76 15.77 7.50
C ASP A 117 -23.99 15.44 6.21
N VAL A 118 -24.06 16.28 5.16
CA VAL A 118 -23.31 16.06 3.90
C VAL A 118 -21.81 16.01 4.19
N ARG A 119 -21.14 15.01 3.64
CA ARG A 119 -19.70 14.80 3.77
C ARG A 119 -18.98 15.15 2.48
N ARG A 120 -17.82 15.75 2.60
CA ARG A 120 -16.89 15.99 1.49
C ARG A 120 -15.79 14.94 1.52
N LEU A 121 -15.50 14.33 0.38
CA LEU A 121 -14.33 13.49 0.18
C LEU A 121 -13.44 14.19 -0.83
N LEU A 122 -12.25 14.64 -0.41
CA LEU A 122 -11.28 15.33 -1.25
C LEU A 122 -10.13 14.35 -1.56
N TYR A 123 -10.09 13.83 -2.78
CA TYR A 123 -9.05 12.89 -3.20
C TYR A 123 -7.93 13.63 -3.93
N LEU A 124 -6.77 13.76 -3.29
CA LEU A 124 -5.63 14.54 -3.79
C LEU A 124 -4.64 13.61 -4.55
N SER A 125 -4.97 13.29 -5.81
CA SER A 125 -4.04 12.61 -6.73
C SER A 125 -3.19 13.65 -7.47
N LEU A 126 -2.23 14.23 -6.75
CA LEU A 126 -1.44 15.37 -7.22
C LEU A 126 0.07 15.07 -7.12
N PRO A 127 0.89 15.64 -8.04
CA PRO A 127 2.33 15.60 -7.87
C PRO A 127 2.76 16.30 -6.56
N PRO A 128 3.85 15.85 -5.90
CA PRO A 128 4.30 16.40 -4.62
C PRO A 128 4.42 17.93 -4.59
N ALA A 129 4.95 18.52 -5.66
CA ALA A 129 5.11 19.98 -5.77
C ALA A 129 3.79 20.77 -5.80
N ALA A 130 2.67 20.15 -6.14
CA ALA A 130 1.36 20.78 -6.18
C ALA A 130 0.57 20.61 -4.87
N MET A 131 1.03 19.72 -3.97
CA MET A 131 0.26 19.33 -2.77
C MET A 131 0.07 20.50 -1.81
N LEU A 132 1.14 21.14 -1.34
CA LEU A 132 1.07 22.24 -0.37
C LEU A 132 0.27 23.45 -0.90
N PRO A 133 0.53 23.96 -2.12
CA PRO A 133 -0.29 25.05 -2.67
C PRO A 133 -1.77 24.69 -2.81
N MET A 134 -2.09 23.45 -3.14
CA MET A 134 -3.48 22.99 -3.26
C MET A 134 -4.18 22.91 -1.91
N ILE A 135 -3.53 22.37 -0.87
CA ILE A 135 -4.07 22.34 0.50
C ILE A 135 -4.40 23.78 0.98
N SER A 136 -3.50 24.72 0.75
CA SER A 136 -3.72 26.11 1.11
C SER A 136 -4.91 26.75 0.36
N MET A 137 -5.08 26.43 -0.91
CA MET A 137 -6.23 26.88 -1.70
C MET A 137 -7.54 26.30 -1.18
N LEU A 138 -7.56 25.00 -0.88
CA LEU A 138 -8.76 24.31 -0.37
C LEU A 138 -9.23 24.91 0.97
N ASP A 139 -8.30 25.22 1.85
CA ASP A 139 -8.60 25.88 3.13
C ASP A 139 -9.16 27.30 2.92
N LYS A 140 -8.48 28.11 2.11
CA LYS A 140 -8.91 29.49 1.79
C LYS A 140 -10.33 29.53 1.20
N GLU A 141 -10.71 28.57 0.38
CA GLU A 141 -12.03 28.48 -0.24
C GLU A 141 -13.08 27.77 0.65
N GLY A 142 -12.70 27.31 1.87
CA GLY A 142 -13.59 26.65 2.82
C GLY A 142 -14.05 25.26 2.38
N ILE A 143 -13.32 24.61 1.44
CA ILE A 143 -13.68 23.28 0.93
C ILE A 143 -13.31 22.19 1.93
N THR A 144 -12.36 22.45 2.82
CA THR A 144 -11.87 21.50 3.83
C THR A 144 -12.82 21.26 5.00
N GLU A 145 -13.82 22.11 5.18
CA GLU A 145 -14.82 21.96 6.23
C GLU A 145 -15.57 20.63 6.07
N ARG A 146 -15.64 19.83 7.14
CA ARG A 146 -16.28 18.49 7.17
C ARG A 146 -15.74 17.51 6.11
N ALA A 147 -14.55 17.81 5.56
CA ALA A 147 -13.95 16.99 4.51
C ALA A 147 -13.16 15.82 5.11
N ARG A 148 -13.14 14.72 4.40
CA ARG A 148 -12.14 13.66 4.49
C ARG A 148 -11.13 13.86 3.38
N MET A 149 -9.86 14.08 3.74
CA MET A 149 -8.79 14.33 2.79
C MET A 149 -8.01 13.06 2.53
N VAL A 150 -8.11 12.56 1.32
CA VAL A 150 -7.38 11.38 0.87
C VAL A 150 -6.12 11.82 0.13
N ILE A 151 -4.96 11.33 0.59
CA ILE A 151 -3.66 11.72 0.07
C ILE A 151 -2.93 10.48 -0.42
N GLU A 152 -2.46 10.55 -1.66
CA GLU A 152 -1.59 9.55 -2.27
C GLU A 152 -0.13 9.72 -1.86
N LYS A 153 0.63 8.61 -1.87
CA LYS A 153 2.08 8.69 -1.77
C LYS A 153 2.70 9.48 -2.95
N PRO A 154 3.87 10.09 -2.77
CA PRO A 154 4.73 10.05 -1.59
C PRO A 154 4.33 11.06 -0.51
N PHE A 155 4.45 10.66 0.75
CA PHE A 155 4.23 11.54 1.91
C PHE A 155 5.52 12.27 2.28
N GLY A 156 5.97 13.14 1.37
CA GLY A 156 7.31 13.73 1.36
C GLY A 156 8.33 12.88 0.60
N LEU A 157 9.49 13.46 0.32
CA LEU A 157 10.64 12.81 -0.35
C LEU A 157 11.82 12.59 0.61
N ASP A 158 11.72 13.15 1.80
CA ASP A 158 12.65 13.06 2.92
C ASP A 158 11.92 13.45 4.21
N LEU A 159 12.62 13.37 5.34
CA LEU A 159 12.07 13.75 6.65
C LEU A 159 11.61 15.22 6.70
N GLY A 160 12.35 16.12 6.05
CA GLY A 160 12.02 17.56 6.05
C GLY A 160 10.72 17.87 5.33
N SER A 161 10.61 17.43 4.08
CA SER A 161 9.42 17.64 3.24
C SER A 161 8.20 16.88 3.75
N SER A 162 8.39 15.74 4.39
CA SER A 162 7.31 14.98 5.05
C SER A 162 6.72 15.78 6.22
N ARG A 163 7.57 16.37 7.05
CA ARG A 163 7.13 17.23 8.17
C ARG A 163 6.47 18.52 7.72
N GLU A 164 6.94 19.08 6.62
CA GLU A 164 6.30 20.26 6.02
C GLU A 164 4.89 19.97 5.54
N LEU A 165 4.70 18.83 4.85
CA LEU A 165 3.39 18.37 4.42
C LEU A 165 2.46 18.09 5.61
N ASP A 166 2.95 17.41 6.63
CA ASP A 166 2.18 17.11 7.83
C ASP A 166 1.77 18.37 8.61
N ALA A 167 2.68 19.34 8.72
CA ALA A 167 2.38 20.62 9.35
C ALA A 167 1.29 21.38 8.58
N ALA A 168 1.40 21.45 7.24
CA ALA A 168 0.39 22.11 6.41
C ALA A 168 -1.00 21.44 6.52
N LEU A 169 -1.05 20.11 6.63
CA LEU A 169 -2.31 19.39 6.84
C LEU A 169 -2.92 19.70 8.22
N LYS A 170 -2.10 19.70 9.27
CA LYS A 170 -2.54 19.98 10.65
C LYS A 170 -3.04 21.41 10.85
N ASP A 171 -2.54 22.36 10.05
CA ASP A 171 -3.02 23.75 10.08
C ASP A 171 -4.44 23.87 9.48
N VAL A 172 -4.87 22.91 8.67
CA VAL A 172 -6.11 22.97 7.88
C VAL A 172 -7.17 22.00 8.37
N VAL A 173 -6.77 20.78 8.76
CA VAL A 173 -7.68 19.71 9.18
C VAL A 173 -7.13 18.92 10.36
N GLU A 174 -8.03 18.28 11.11
CA GLU A 174 -7.64 17.34 12.14
C GLU A 174 -7.09 16.03 11.54
N GLU A 175 -6.15 15.37 12.21
CA GLU A 175 -5.61 14.07 11.77
C GLU A 175 -6.72 13.02 11.53
N SER A 176 -7.84 13.14 12.23
CA SER A 176 -9.03 12.29 12.05
C SER A 176 -9.70 12.43 10.67
N GLN A 177 -9.39 13.49 9.93
CA GLN A 177 -9.91 13.76 8.59
C GLN A 177 -8.93 13.34 7.49
N VAL A 178 -7.69 12.93 7.85
CA VAL A 178 -6.63 12.62 6.87
C VAL A 178 -6.53 11.11 6.66
N TYR A 179 -6.57 10.70 5.40
CA TYR A 179 -6.47 9.31 4.92
C TYR A 179 -5.27 9.19 3.99
N ARG A 180 -4.11 8.79 4.54
CA ARG A 180 -2.90 8.54 3.75
C ARG A 180 -2.96 7.15 3.18
N ILE A 181 -3.13 7.05 1.85
CA ILE A 181 -3.28 5.76 1.15
C ILE A 181 -1.93 5.09 0.92
N ASP A 182 -1.85 3.85 1.38
CA ASP A 182 -0.96 2.84 0.87
C ASP A 182 -1.82 1.70 0.28
N HIS A 183 -1.82 1.56 -1.05
CA HIS A 183 -2.69 0.60 -1.72
C HIS A 183 -2.37 -0.88 -1.39
N PHE A 184 -1.17 -1.19 -0.86
CA PHE A 184 -0.89 -2.54 -0.36
C PHE A 184 -1.79 -2.91 0.81
N LEU A 185 -2.16 -1.93 1.65
CA LEU A 185 -3.00 -2.16 2.83
C LEU A 185 -4.47 -2.42 2.48
N GLY A 186 -4.89 -2.03 1.28
CA GLY A 186 -6.21 -2.36 0.74
C GLY A 186 -6.34 -3.80 0.22
N LYS A 187 -5.22 -4.54 0.07
CA LYS A 187 -5.26 -5.90 -0.45
C LYS A 187 -5.79 -6.90 0.57
N GLU A 188 -6.69 -7.79 0.15
CA GLU A 188 -7.24 -8.87 0.98
C GLU A 188 -6.13 -9.73 1.62
N ALA A 189 -5.06 -10.04 0.88
CA ALA A 189 -3.91 -10.79 1.38
C ALA A 189 -3.26 -10.14 2.60
N VAL A 190 -3.16 -8.80 2.64
CA VAL A 190 -2.58 -8.06 3.76
C VAL A 190 -3.54 -8.03 4.96
N GLN A 191 -4.83 -7.80 4.70
CA GLN A 191 -5.85 -7.80 5.73
C GLN A 191 -5.99 -9.17 6.38
N ASN A 192 -5.82 -10.24 5.61
CA ASN A 192 -5.88 -11.62 6.10
C ASN A 192 -4.76 -11.97 7.09
N ILE A 193 -3.66 -11.19 7.14
CA ILE A 193 -2.64 -11.33 8.19
C ILE A 193 -3.27 -11.17 9.59
N LEU A 194 -4.21 -10.23 9.74
CA LEU A 194 -4.91 -10.00 11.01
C LEU A 194 -5.77 -11.21 11.40
N ALA A 195 -6.53 -11.76 10.44
CA ALA A 195 -7.33 -12.95 10.66
C ALA A 195 -6.45 -14.16 11.00
N LEU A 196 -5.35 -14.35 10.27
CA LEU A 196 -4.41 -15.44 10.49
C LEU A 196 -3.81 -15.39 11.90
N ARG A 197 -3.36 -14.21 12.33
CA ARG A 197 -2.74 -14.01 13.64
C ARG A 197 -3.76 -14.11 14.78
N PHE A 198 -4.81 -13.33 14.72
CA PHE A 198 -5.66 -13.06 15.90
C PHE A 198 -6.93 -13.91 15.99
N ALA A 199 -7.33 -14.59 14.90
CA ALA A 199 -8.45 -15.52 14.93
C ALA A 199 -8.04 -16.99 15.08
N ASN A 200 -6.75 -17.33 15.04
CA ASN A 200 -6.25 -18.69 15.02
C ASN A 200 -5.25 -18.95 16.16
N GLY A 201 -5.66 -19.72 17.18
CA GLY A 201 -4.80 -20.09 18.29
C GLY A 201 -3.59 -20.98 17.90
N LEU A 202 -3.45 -21.35 16.64
CA LEU A 202 -2.31 -22.08 16.09
C LEU A 202 -1.08 -21.18 15.87
N PHE A 203 -1.30 -19.92 15.47
CA PHE A 203 -0.23 -19.06 14.99
C PHE A 203 0.27 -18.07 16.04
N GLU A 204 -0.60 -17.33 16.69
CA GLU A 204 -0.20 -16.26 17.60
C GLU A 204 0.75 -16.70 18.74
N PRO A 205 0.60 -17.90 19.38
CA PRO A 205 1.54 -18.36 20.41
C PRO A 205 2.97 -18.60 19.92
N ALA A 206 3.17 -18.74 18.59
CA ALA A 206 4.48 -18.95 17.98
C ALA A 206 4.94 -17.71 17.17
N TRP A 207 4.23 -16.59 17.29
CA TRP A 207 4.50 -15.38 16.48
C TRP A 207 5.42 -14.39 17.21
N ASP A 208 6.56 -14.90 17.66
CA ASP A 208 7.53 -14.13 18.44
C ASP A 208 8.96 -14.65 18.31
N ALA A 209 9.91 -13.95 18.95
CA ALA A 209 11.33 -14.28 18.98
C ALA A 209 11.64 -15.64 19.62
N THR A 210 10.74 -16.29 20.33
CA THR A 210 10.98 -17.64 20.89
C THR A 210 10.92 -18.70 19.80
N SER A 211 10.09 -18.49 18.77
CA SER A 211 9.80 -19.44 17.70
C SER A 211 10.33 -19.02 16.34
N ILE A 212 10.33 -17.70 16.03
CA ILE A 212 10.72 -17.16 14.72
C ILE A 212 12.21 -16.84 14.71
N ALA A 213 12.90 -17.30 13.67
CA ALA A 213 14.30 -17.04 13.42
C ALA A 213 14.52 -15.77 12.59
N SER A 214 13.68 -15.56 11.57
CA SER A 214 13.72 -14.37 10.70
C SER A 214 12.39 -14.13 10.02
N VAL A 215 12.18 -12.90 9.57
CA VAL A 215 11.05 -12.51 8.70
C VAL A 215 11.62 -11.93 7.41
N GLN A 216 11.08 -12.35 6.27
CA GLN A 216 11.43 -11.80 4.96
C GLN A 216 10.17 -11.13 4.36
N ILE A 217 10.33 -9.92 3.86
CA ILE A 217 9.31 -9.19 3.10
C ILE A 217 9.93 -8.91 1.73
N ASP A 218 9.48 -9.67 0.73
CA ASP A 218 10.08 -9.70 -0.59
C ASP A 218 9.05 -9.29 -1.64
N VAL A 219 9.32 -8.17 -2.30
CA VAL A 219 8.40 -7.55 -3.28
C VAL A 219 9.17 -7.27 -4.58
N PRO A 220 9.59 -8.32 -5.29
CA PRO A 220 10.28 -8.17 -6.57
C PRO A 220 9.31 -7.78 -7.68
N GLU A 221 9.83 -7.11 -8.72
CA GLU A 221 9.10 -6.78 -9.95
C GLU A 221 9.92 -7.18 -11.17
N THR A 222 9.31 -7.91 -12.09
CA THR A 222 9.95 -8.31 -13.36
C THR A 222 10.01 -7.16 -14.37
N LEU A 223 9.12 -6.16 -14.21
CA LEU A 223 9.07 -5.00 -15.09
C LEU A 223 10.25 -4.05 -14.84
N ALA A 224 10.76 -3.46 -15.91
CA ALA A 224 11.72 -2.35 -15.89
C ALA A 224 10.97 -1.00 -15.72
N MET A 225 11.56 0.12 -16.17
CA MET A 225 10.93 1.45 -15.99
C MET A 225 9.71 1.70 -16.86
N GLU A 226 9.66 1.12 -18.07
CA GLU A 226 8.52 1.22 -18.98
C GLU A 226 8.01 2.67 -19.21
N GLY A 227 8.94 3.59 -19.46
CA GLY A 227 8.63 5.01 -19.72
C GLY A 227 8.43 5.87 -18.48
N ARG A 228 8.67 5.36 -17.26
CA ARG A 228 8.60 6.12 -15.98
C ARG A 228 9.97 6.57 -15.48
N GLY A 229 10.98 6.69 -16.35
CA GLY A 229 12.34 7.08 -15.99
C GLY A 229 12.38 8.39 -15.21
N SER A 230 11.74 9.45 -15.72
CA SER A 230 11.67 10.77 -15.06
C SER A 230 11.09 10.71 -13.62
N PHE A 231 10.04 9.93 -13.38
CA PHE A 231 9.50 9.73 -12.05
C PHE A 231 10.51 9.03 -11.13
N TYR A 232 11.14 7.97 -11.65
CA TYR A 232 12.05 7.16 -10.85
C TYR A 232 13.35 7.88 -10.51
N GLU A 233 13.86 8.74 -11.42
CA GLU A 233 15.00 9.61 -11.18
C GLU A 233 14.79 10.53 -9.96
N SER A 234 13.56 10.96 -9.72
CA SER A 234 13.22 11.80 -8.57
C SER A 234 12.94 11.03 -7.29
N THR A 235 12.57 9.75 -7.40
CA THR A 235 12.05 8.97 -6.27
C THR A 235 13.01 7.88 -5.83
N GLY A 236 13.45 7.03 -6.74
CA GLY A 236 14.24 5.82 -6.45
C GLY A 236 13.45 4.73 -5.73
N CYS A 237 14.04 3.55 -5.65
CA CYS A 237 13.41 2.37 -5.07
C CYS A 237 13.16 2.50 -3.55
N LEU A 238 14.09 3.14 -2.83
CA LEU A 238 13.99 3.34 -1.38
C LEU A 238 12.74 4.13 -1.00
N ARG A 239 12.52 5.28 -1.68
CA ARG A 239 11.38 6.15 -1.41
C ARG A 239 10.07 5.59 -1.95
N ASP A 240 10.12 4.92 -3.11
CA ASP A 240 8.92 4.38 -3.73
C ASP A 240 8.35 3.19 -2.96
N MET A 241 9.21 2.30 -2.49
CA MET A 241 8.78 1.00 -1.97
C MET A 241 9.07 0.79 -0.48
N VAL A 242 10.25 1.17 0.01
CA VAL A 242 10.68 0.81 1.37
C VAL A 242 10.04 1.72 2.40
N SER A 243 10.11 3.05 2.20
CA SER A 243 9.59 4.05 3.16
C SER A 243 8.08 3.97 3.38
N THR A 244 7.38 3.26 2.52
CA THR A 244 5.93 3.09 2.54
C THR A 244 5.59 1.60 2.61
N HIS A 245 5.42 0.94 1.48
CA HIS A 245 4.84 -0.40 1.35
C HIS A 245 5.52 -1.46 2.22
N LEU A 246 6.84 -1.65 2.12
CA LEU A 246 7.52 -2.72 2.84
C LEU A 246 7.49 -2.49 4.36
N CYS A 247 7.70 -1.25 4.79
CA CYS A 247 7.59 -0.91 6.20
C CYS A 247 6.15 -1.06 6.73
N GLN A 248 5.14 -0.72 5.95
CA GLN A 248 3.74 -0.93 6.34
C GLN A 248 3.39 -2.43 6.42
N LEU A 249 3.86 -3.26 5.46
CA LEU A 249 3.73 -4.71 5.53
C LEU A 249 4.40 -5.28 6.79
N MET A 250 5.62 -4.80 7.11
CA MET A 250 6.30 -5.15 8.36
C MET A 250 5.46 -4.75 9.57
N GLY A 251 4.80 -3.58 9.52
CA GLY A 251 3.86 -3.13 10.53
C GLY A 251 2.81 -4.17 10.86
N PHE A 252 2.09 -4.67 9.85
CA PHE A 252 1.01 -5.65 10.01
C PHE A 252 1.49 -7.04 10.46
N VAL A 253 2.70 -7.42 10.07
CA VAL A 253 3.30 -8.68 10.53
C VAL A 253 3.72 -8.59 11.99
N ALA A 254 4.22 -7.44 12.43
CA ALA A 254 5.05 -7.37 13.63
C ALA A 254 4.42 -6.61 14.82
N PHE A 255 3.31 -5.86 14.65
CA PHE A 255 2.74 -5.13 15.78
C PHE A 255 2.26 -6.06 16.91
N GLU A 256 2.27 -5.58 18.13
CA GLU A 256 1.82 -6.34 19.30
C GLU A 256 0.32 -6.63 19.23
N ASP A 257 -0.11 -7.70 19.89
CA ASP A 257 -1.52 -8.08 20.01
C ASP A 257 -2.31 -6.90 20.61
N PRO A 258 -3.24 -6.27 19.88
CA PRO A 258 -3.99 -5.14 20.38
C PRO A 258 -5.14 -5.60 21.27
N ASP A 259 -5.58 -4.76 22.19
CA ASP A 259 -6.74 -5.04 23.07
C ASP A 259 -8.03 -5.32 22.26
N SER A 260 -8.14 -4.75 21.07
CA SER A 260 -9.22 -4.98 20.10
C SER A 260 -8.74 -4.68 18.68
N LEU A 261 -9.47 -5.17 17.68
CA LEU A 261 -9.22 -4.85 16.28
C LEU A 261 -9.91 -3.55 15.83
N ASP A 262 -10.30 -2.68 16.76
CA ASP A 262 -10.77 -1.36 16.39
C ASP A 262 -9.63 -0.49 15.83
N GLU A 263 -10.02 0.51 15.05
CA GLU A 263 -9.12 1.42 14.38
C GLU A 263 -8.00 1.98 15.29
N LYS A 264 -8.40 2.45 16.47
CA LYS A 264 -7.46 3.10 17.39
C LYS A 264 -6.42 2.12 17.91
N CYS A 265 -6.86 0.94 18.38
CA CYS A 265 -5.97 -0.06 18.97
C CYS A 265 -4.99 -0.62 17.94
N VAL A 266 -5.43 -0.94 16.72
CA VAL A 266 -4.54 -1.43 15.65
C VAL A 266 -3.51 -0.37 15.28
N ARG A 267 -3.93 0.89 15.08
CA ARG A 267 -3.02 1.98 14.69
C ARG A 267 -2.05 2.36 15.79
N ASP A 268 -2.47 2.34 17.07
CA ASP A 268 -1.58 2.61 18.20
C ASP A 268 -0.54 1.49 18.37
N SER A 269 -0.92 0.22 18.22
CA SER A 269 0.02 -0.91 18.28
C SER A 269 1.04 -0.87 17.12
N LYS A 270 0.60 -0.48 15.92
CA LYS A 270 1.49 -0.32 14.77
C LYS A 270 2.46 0.86 14.94
N SER A 271 1.98 2.00 15.46
CA SER A 271 2.85 3.14 15.78
C SER A 271 3.89 2.80 16.84
N ALA A 272 3.50 2.10 17.91
CA ALA A 272 4.43 1.64 18.94
C ALA A 272 5.51 0.68 18.39
N LEU A 273 5.16 -0.17 17.43
CA LEU A 273 6.13 -1.01 16.73
C LEU A 273 7.17 -0.15 15.99
N PHE A 274 6.72 0.84 15.21
CA PHE A 274 7.64 1.67 14.44
C PHE A 274 8.57 2.49 15.34
N GLU A 275 8.09 2.98 16.48
CA GLU A 275 8.94 3.63 17.48
C GLU A 275 10.05 2.70 17.99
N ALA A 276 9.81 1.40 18.07
CA ALA A 276 10.79 0.40 18.52
C ALA A 276 11.77 -0.03 17.42
N ILE A 277 11.66 0.44 16.19
CA ILE A 277 12.64 0.12 15.13
C ILE A 277 13.99 0.73 15.48
N ARG A 278 15.04 -0.10 15.46
CA ARG A 278 16.42 0.34 15.66
C ARG A 278 16.92 1.21 14.50
N PRO A 279 17.90 2.10 14.75
CA PRO A 279 18.66 2.70 13.66
C PRO A 279 19.24 1.62 12.73
N LEU A 280 19.19 1.89 11.43
CA LEU A 280 19.71 0.95 10.42
C LEU A 280 21.23 0.84 10.50
N ASP A 281 21.73 -0.38 10.34
CA ASP A 281 23.14 -0.64 10.08
C ASP A 281 23.39 -0.47 8.57
N LEU A 282 24.11 0.58 8.18
CA LEU A 282 24.37 0.89 6.77
C LEU A 282 25.16 -0.20 6.06
N ASP A 283 25.96 -1.00 6.79
CA ASP A 283 26.66 -2.15 6.23
C ASP A 283 25.72 -3.32 5.88
N ARG A 284 24.48 -3.29 6.41
CA ARG A 284 23.41 -4.25 6.16
C ARG A 284 22.36 -3.72 5.18
N VAL A 285 22.73 -2.74 4.35
CA VAL A 285 21.90 -2.20 3.29
C VAL A 285 22.62 -2.34 1.95
N VAL A 286 21.88 -2.76 0.93
CA VAL A 286 22.39 -2.94 -0.44
C VAL A 286 21.49 -2.19 -1.40
N PHE A 287 22.08 -1.25 -2.14
CA PHE A 287 21.46 -0.59 -3.26
C PHE A 287 21.92 -1.22 -4.56
N GLY A 288 21.02 -1.32 -5.53
CA GLY A 288 21.33 -1.85 -6.86
C GLY A 288 20.71 -1.04 -7.98
N GLN A 289 21.31 -1.12 -9.16
CA GLN A 289 20.75 -0.56 -10.39
C GLN A 289 20.89 -1.63 -11.49
N TYR A 290 19.79 -1.93 -12.22
CA TYR A 290 19.84 -2.93 -13.26
C TYR A 290 20.60 -2.44 -14.51
N ASP A 291 21.27 -3.36 -15.17
CA ASP A 291 22.01 -3.09 -16.40
C ASP A 291 21.08 -2.55 -17.50
N GLY A 292 21.42 -1.37 -18.05
CA GLY A 292 20.62 -0.66 -19.03
C GLY A 292 19.59 0.31 -18.45
N TYR A 293 19.59 0.59 -17.14
CA TYR A 293 18.74 1.64 -16.56
C TYR A 293 19.04 3.02 -17.15
N ARG A 294 20.32 3.34 -17.33
CA ARG A 294 20.78 4.62 -17.90
C ARG A 294 20.45 4.81 -19.38
N ASP A 295 20.03 3.74 -20.06
CA ASP A 295 19.57 3.77 -21.46
C ASP A 295 18.06 4.03 -21.57
N GLU A 296 17.33 4.03 -20.44
CA GLU A 296 15.89 4.31 -20.40
C GLU A 296 15.62 5.79 -20.72
N PRO A 297 14.48 6.10 -21.37
CA PRO A 297 14.09 7.49 -21.62
C PRO A 297 14.00 8.33 -20.33
N ASP A 298 14.43 9.58 -20.40
CA ASP A 298 14.40 10.56 -19.30
C ASP A 298 15.24 10.17 -18.06
N VAL A 299 16.20 9.27 -18.20
CA VAL A 299 17.19 8.91 -17.20
C VAL A 299 18.52 9.59 -17.52
N ALA A 300 19.20 10.13 -16.49
CA ALA A 300 20.50 10.75 -16.66
C ALA A 300 21.58 9.70 -17.00
N GLU A 301 22.52 10.05 -17.91
CA GLU A 301 23.60 9.15 -18.34
C GLU A 301 24.51 8.69 -17.19
N ASP A 302 24.62 9.51 -16.15
CA ASP A 302 25.42 9.26 -14.94
C ASP A 302 24.56 8.98 -13.69
N SER A 303 23.28 8.64 -13.89
CA SER A 303 22.36 8.36 -12.78
C SER A 303 22.92 7.28 -11.85
N ASP A 304 22.86 7.58 -10.56
CA ASP A 304 23.15 6.64 -9.48
C ASP A 304 21.89 6.26 -8.68
N VAL A 305 20.71 6.51 -9.24
CA VAL A 305 19.43 6.18 -8.62
C VAL A 305 19.31 4.65 -8.48
N GLU A 306 18.98 4.20 -7.28
CA GLU A 306 18.78 2.78 -7.02
C GLU A 306 17.43 2.30 -7.58
N THR A 307 17.48 1.19 -8.33
CA THR A 307 16.31 0.46 -8.83
C THR A 307 16.03 -0.81 -8.02
N PHE A 308 16.84 -1.05 -7.01
CA PHE A 308 16.79 -2.18 -6.11
C PHE A 308 17.27 -1.79 -4.72
N VAL A 309 16.60 -2.30 -3.71
CA VAL A 309 17.01 -2.19 -2.30
C VAL A 309 16.82 -3.53 -1.60
N ALA A 310 17.83 -3.96 -0.85
CA ALA A 310 17.71 -4.98 0.18
C ALA A 310 18.31 -4.47 1.48
N LEU A 311 17.64 -4.71 2.60
CA LEU A 311 18.10 -4.24 3.91
C LEU A 311 17.65 -5.15 5.04
N GLU A 312 18.36 -5.06 6.17
CA GLU A 312 18.06 -5.75 7.42
C GLU A 312 17.62 -4.73 8.47
N MET A 313 16.50 -5.02 9.13
CA MET A 313 15.93 -4.20 10.21
C MET A 313 15.75 -5.03 11.48
N TYR A 314 15.74 -4.35 12.63
CA TYR A 314 15.43 -4.95 13.92
C TYR A 314 14.41 -4.10 14.69
N VAL A 315 13.56 -4.79 15.44
CA VAL A 315 12.60 -4.16 16.38
C VAL A 315 13.03 -4.46 17.81
N ASP A 316 13.16 -3.42 18.63
CA ASP A 316 13.68 -3.53 19.99
C ASP A 316 12.55 -3.57 21.02
N ASN A 317 11.69 -4.59 20.89
CA ASN A 317 10.68 -4.96 21.84
C ASN A 317 10.84 -6.42 22.30
N ASP A 318 10.05 -6.87 23.28
CA ASP A 318 10.17 -8.22 23.82
C ASP A 318 9.75 -9.30 22.81
N ARG A 319 8.78 -9.00 21.94
CA ARG A 319 8.29 -9.92 20.92
C ARG A 319 9.35 -10.24 19.85
N TRP A 320 10.10 -9.24 19.41
CA TRP A 320 10.96 -9.36 18.23
C TRP A 320 12.46 -9.23 18.51
N ARG A 321 12.86 -9.11 19.77
CA ARG A 321 14.28 -8.90 20.14
C ARG A 321 15.18 -9.95 19.53
N GLY A 322 16.08 -9.51 18.65
CA GLY A 322 17.07 -10.35 17.98
C GLY A 322 16.58 -11.08 16.74
N VAL A 323 15.33 -10.87 16.31
CA VAL A 323 14.82 -11.39 15.05
C VAL A 323 15.11 -10.38 13.93
N PRO A 324 15.87 -10.73 12.89
CA PRO A 324 16.07 -9.89 11.72
C PRO A 324 14.83 -9.88 10.84
N PHE A 325 14.49 -8.69 10.36
CA PHE A 325 13.53 -8.45 9.28
C PHE A 325 14.32 -8.10 8.02
N TYR A 326 14.25 -8.95 7.00
CA TYR A 326 14.87 -8.72 5.71
C TYR A 326 13.82 -8.16 4.75
N LEU A 327 14.04 -6.97 4.22
CA LEU A 327 13.18 -6.32 3.24
C LEU A 327 13.92 -6.27 1.91
N ARG A 328 13.29 -6.74 0.82
CA ARG A 328 13.84 -6.69 -0.54
C ARG A 328 12.79 -6.27 -1.54
N THR A 329 13.20 -5.40 -2.47
CA THR A 329 12.39 -4.99 -3.61
C THR A 329 13.29 -4.50 -4.74
N GLY A 330 12.80 -4.51 -5.96
CA GLY A 330 13.55 -4.00 -7.12
C GLY A 330 12.84 -4.25 -8.44
N LYS A 331 13.32 -3.55 -9.46
CA LYS A 331 12.84 -3.65 -10.84
C LYS A 331 13.66 -4.66 -11.65
N ALA A 332 13.08 -5.16 -12.75
CA ALA A 332 13.72 -6.09 -13.68
C ALA A 332 14.33 -7.34 -13.00
N LEU A 333 13.70 -7.82 -11.94
CA LEU A 333 14.11 -9.03 -11.20
C LEU A 333 13.57 -10.31 -11.86
N ALA A 334 13.96 -11.46 -11.32
CA ALA A 334 13.65 -12.78 -11.87
C ALA A 334 12.19 -13.20 -11.70
N ASP A 335 11.48 -12.67 -10.71
CA ASP A 335 10.09 -13.03 -10.37
C ASP A 335 9.31 -11.75 -9.99
N SER A 336 7.99 -11.86 -9.97
CA SER A 336 7.07 -10.80 -9.51
C SER A 336 6.16 -11.25 -8.36
N ARG A 337 6.36 -12.47 -7.83
CA ARG A 337 5.65 -12.92 -6.63
C ARG A 337 6.05 -12.05 -5.45
N ARG A 338 5.08 -11.64 -4.68
CA ARG A 338 5.26 -10.81 -3.48
C ARG A 338 4.96 -11.69 -2.29
N THR A 339 5.94 -11.85 -1.39
CA THR A 339 5.81 -12.76 -0.26
C THR A 339 6.20 -12.14 1.06
N ILE A 340 5.54 -12.58 2.12
CA ILE A 340 6.03 -12.45 3.48
C ILE A 340 6.32 -13.85 3.97
N THR A 341 7.55 -14.10 4.40
CA THR A 341 7.99 -15.41 4.89
C THR A 341 8.44 -15.31 6.34
N LEU A 342 7.79 -16.04 7.21
CA LEU A 342 8.24 -16.24 8.59
C LEU A 342 8.98 -17.58 8.66
N ARG A 343 10.28 -17.50 8.92
CA ARG A 343 11.13 -18.67 9.09
C ARG A 343 11.20 -19.02 10.57
N PHE A 344 10.79 -20.24 10.92
CA PHE A 344 10.83 -20.72 12.29
C PHE A 344 12.21 -21.23 12.67
N LYS A 345 12.54 -21.17 13.95
CA LYS A 345 13.77 -21.76 14.49
C LYS A 345 13.77 -23.27 14.26
N THR A 346 14.90 -23.75 13.83
CA THR A 346 15.13 -25.21 13.73
C THR A 346 15.19 -25.82 15.12
N PRO A 347 14.48 -26.96 15.38
CA PRO A 347 14.59 -27.63 16.66
C PRO A 347 16.03 -28.01 16.98
N GLU A 348 16.50 -27.67 18.19
CA GLU A 348 17.87 -27.98 18.65
C GLU A 348 18.18 -29.47 18.67
N THR A 349 17.17 -30.28 18.93
CA THR A 349 17.31 -31.76 18.98
C THR A 349 16.30 -32.42 18.07
N THR A 350 16.77 -33.20 17.10
CA THR A 350 15.93 -34.11 16.35
C THR A 350 16.01 -35.50 17.00
N LEU A 351 14.88 -35.97 17.51
CA LEU A 351 14.75 -37.37 17.95
C LEU A 351 14.81 -38.36 16.77
N LEU A 352 14.68 -37.83 15.55
CA LEU A 352 14.68 -38.58 14.31
C LEU A 352 16.06 -38.49 13.65
N ARG A 353 16.72 -39.63 13.44
CA ARG A 353 18.08 -39.70 12.89
C ARG A 353 18.07 -39.46 11.37
N GLY A 354 19.11 -38.84 10.87
CA GLY A 354 19.44 -38.75 9.44
C GLY A 354 18.74 -37.64 8.65
N ALA A 355 17.98 -36.76 9.32
CA ALA A 355 17.42 -35.60 8.67
C ALA A 355 18.29 -34.36 8.88
N GLU A 356 18.67 -33.70 7.81
CA GLU A 356 19.18 -32.34 7.92
C GLU A 356 18.08 -31.44 8.52
N PRO A 357 18.40 -30.63 9.52
CA PRO A 357 17.42 -29.72 10.10
C PRO A 357 17.06 -28.65 9.06
N LEU A 358 15.86 -28.73 8.50
CA LEU A 358 15.26 -27.63 7.70
C LEU A 358 14.30 -26.84 8.58
N ALA A 359 14.37 -25.55 8.49
CA ALA A 359 13.40 -24.66 9.13
C ALA A 359 12.00 -24.89 8.56
N ASN A 360 10.99 -24.80 9.40
CA ASN A 360 9.62 -24.65 8.91
C ASN A 360 9.45 -23.19 8.45
N GLU A 361 8.61 -22.99 7.45
CA GLU A 361 8.29 -21.64 6.94
C GLU A 361 6.78 -21.47 6.82
N LEU A 362 6.30 -20.29 7.19
CA LEU A 362 4.97 -19.80 6.86
C LEU A 362 5.15 -18.71 5.80
N VAL A 363 4.57 -18.94 4.62
CA VAL A 363 4.68 -18.04 3.47
C VAL A 363 3.31 -17.47 3.14
N LEU A 364 3.21 -16.15 3.11
CA LEU A 364 2.01 -15.41 2.72
C LEU A 364 2.27 -14.78 1.36
N GLU A 365 1.53 -15.18 0.33
CA GLU A 365 1.60 -14.56 -0.99
C GLU A 365 0.67 -13.35 -1.06
N LEU A 366 1.21 -12.19 -1.46
CA LEU A 366 0.51 -10.91 -1.53
C LEU A 366 0.07 -10.59 -2.98
N THR A 367 -0.26 -11.61 -3.73
CA THR A 367 -0.79 -11.51 -5.10
C THR A 367 -2.30 -11.26 -5.08
N ASP A 368 -2.89 -11.07 -6.25
CA ASP A 368 -4.34 -10.91 -6.39
C ASP A 368 -5.08 -12.28 -6.25
N ASP A 369 -4.33 -13.39 -6.29
CA ASP A 369 -4.75 -14.74 -5.94
C ASP A 369 -3.92 -15.19 -4.72
N PRO A 370 -4.33 -14.79 -3.49
CA PRO A 370 -3.51 -14.93 -2.31
C PRO A 370 -3.48 -16.36 -1.77
N LYS A 371 -2.26 -16.84 -1.49
CA LYS A 371 -2.02 -18.18 -0.95
C LYS A 371 -1.26 -18.12 0.35
N ILE A 372 -1.57 -19.06 1.24
CA ILE A 372 -0.82 -19.31 2.46
C ILE A 372 -0.20 -20.69 2.36
N THR A 373 1.12 -20.77 2.50
CA THR A 373 1.86 -22.04 2.47
C THR A 373 2.55 -22.25 3.81
N ILE A 374 2.46 -23.46 4.36
CA ILE A 374 3.20 -23.87 5.56
C ILE A 374 4.08 -25.04 5.18
N ASP A 375 5.40 -24.83 5.17
CA ASP A 375 6.39 -25.85 4.92
C ASP A 375 6.76 -26.58 6.21
N VAL A 376 6.64 -27.90 6.19
CA VAL A 376 6.85 -28.79 7.33
C VAL A 376 7.70 -29.99 6.96
N ARG A 377 8.08 -30.77 7.96
CA ARG A 377 8.73 -32.06 7.78
C ARG A 377 7.73 -33.18 7.98
N ALA A 378 7.67 -34.09 7.04
CA ALA A 378 6.87 -35.29 7.12
C ALA A 378 7.75 -36.54 7.07
N LYS A 379 7.26 -37.67 7.62
CA LYS A 379 7.93 -38.95 7.45
C LYS A 379 7.79 -39.41 5.99
N LEU A 380 8.93 -39.75 5.36
CA LEU A 380 8.90 -40.40 4.05
C LEU A 380 8.17 -41.75 4.15
N PRO A 381 7.18 -42.02 3.29
CA PRO A 381 6.53 -43.34 3.26
C PRO A 381 7.54 -44.47 3.06
N GLY A 382 7.48 -45.49 3.90
CA GLY A 382 8.43 -46.60 3.86
C GLY A 382 8.74 -47.17 5.25
N PRO A 383 9.66 -48.15 5.34
CA PRO A 383 9.96 -48.83 6.60
C PRO A 383 10.89 -48.09 7.55
N THR A 384 11.48 -46.99 7.10
CA THR A 384 12.40 -46.17 7.88
C THR A 384 11.71 -44.94 8.45
N MET A 385 12.38 -44.22 9.35
CA MET A 385 11.91 -42.93 9.91
C MET A 385 12.58 -41.73 9.20
N ASP A 386 12.91 -41.88 7.92
CA ASP A 386 13.47 -40.78 7.13
C ASP A 386 12.44 -39.69 6.93
N LEU A 387 12.92 -38.43 6.95
CA LEU A 387 12.07 -37.24 6.78
C LEU A 387 12.20 -36.67 5.37
N THR A 388 11.13 -36.06 4.91
CA THR A 388 11.07 -35.27 3.67
C THR A 388 10.37 -33.93 3.93
N GLY A 389 10.54 -32.97 3.04
CA GLY A 389 9.70 -31.78 3.01
C GLY A 389 8.28 -32.10 2.60
N ALA A 390 7.32 -31.38 3.15
CA ALA A 390 5.91 -31.40 2.76
C ALA A 390 5.31 -30.00 3.02
N SER A 391 4.26 -29.64 2.26
CA SER A 391 3.64 -28.32 2.39
C SER A 391 2.14 -28.46 2.55
N PHE A 392 1.57 -27.60 3.40
CA PHE A 392 0.13 -27.34 3.45
C PHE A 392 -0.13 -26.07 2.67
N HIS A 393 -1.17 -26.04 1.86
CA HIS A 393 -1.60 -24.89 1.10
C HIS A 393 -3.03 -24.53 1.46
N LEU A 394 -3.28 -23.24 1.64
CA LEU A 394 -4.61 -22.65 1.71
C LEU A 394 -4.69 -21.62 0.58
N ASP A 395 -5.56 -21.85 -0.37
CA ASP A 395 -5.89 -20.93 -1.44
C ASP A 395 -7.11 -20.12 -1.02
N LEU A 396 -6.94 -18.81 -0.83
CA LEU A 396 -8.02 -17.99 -0.28
C LEU A 396 -9.15 -17.75 -1.29
N GLY A 397 -8.88 -17.84 -2.59
CA GLY A 397 -9.90 -17.75 -3.62
C GLY A 397 -10.76 -19.03 -3.72
N ASP A 398 -10.09 -20.20 -3.67
CA ASP A 398 -10.76 -21.49 -3.86
C ASP A 398 -11.31 -22.08 -2.57
N ASP A 399 -10.59 -21.95 -1.45
CA ASP A 399 -10.88 -22.64 -0.18
C ASP A 399 -11.81 -21.82 0.74
N VAL A 400 -11.99 -20.51 0.49
CA VAL A 400 -12.87 -19.61 1.25
C VAL A 400 -14.00 -19.12 0.33
N PRO A 401 -15.04 -19.94 0.12
CA PRO A 401 -16.15 -19.58 -0.76
C PRO A 401 -17.04 -18.49 -0.14
N ASP A 402 -17.88 -17.90 -0.97
CA ASP A 402 -18.93 -16.93 -0.60
C ASP A 402 -18.43 -15.51 -0.24
N GLY A 403 -17.19 -15.16 -0.54
CA GLY A 403 -16.68 -13.79 -0.45
C GLY A 403 -16.90 -13.00 -1.75
N GLU A 404 -17.09 -11.70 -1.62
CA GLU A 404 -17.02 -10.75 -2.73
C GLU A 404 -15.75 -9.91 -2.53
N PRO A 405 -14.59 -10.35 -3.08
CA PRO A 405 -13.32 -9.64 -2.88
C PRO A 405 -13.39 -8.25 -3.53
N LEU A 406 -12.85 -7.26 -2.83
CA LEU A 406 -12.70 -5.91 -3.35
C LEU A 406 -11.28 -5.70 -3.85
N GLU A 407 -11.12 -4.98 -4.96
CA GLU A 407 -9.81 -4.44 -5.31
C GLU A 407 -9.32 -3.47 -4.23
N ALA A 408 -8.00 -3.30 -4.12
CA ALA A 408 -7.39 -2.48 -3.07
C ALA A 408 -7.96 -1.05 -3.03
N TYR A 409 -8.15 -0.41 -4.17
CA TYR A 409 -8.73 0.93 -4.22
C TYR A 409 -10.23 0.96 -3.92
N GLU A 410 -10.99 -0.05 -4.33
CA GLU A 410 -12.40 -0.19 -3.96
C GLU A 410 -12.55 -0.27 -2.44
N ARG A 411 -11.74 -1.12 -1.81
CA ARG A 411 -11.71 -1.29 -0.35
C ARG A 411 -11.38 0.01 0.36
N LEU A 412 -10.31 0.68 -0.03
CA LEU A 412 -9.87 1.92 0.61
C LEU A 412 -10.86 3.07 0.40
N LEU A 413 -11.46 3.19 -0.79
CA LEU A 413 -12.52 4.18 -1.03
C LEU A 413 -13.74 3.91 -0.15
N LEU A 414 -14.16 2.65 -0.02
CA LEU A 414 -15.26 2.26 0.85
C LEU A 414 -14.95 2.58 2.32
N ASP A 415 -13.75 2.28 2.80
CA ASP A 415 -13.32 2.61 4.16
C ASP A 415 -13.33 4.13 4.39
N VAL A 416 -12.90 4.95 3.42
CA VAL A 416 -13.00 6.42 3.52
C VAL A 416 -14.46 6.86 3.61
N LEU A 417 -15.36 6.29 2.81
CA LEU A 417 -16.79 6.62 2.84
C LEU A 417 -17.44 6.27 4.20
N HIS A 418 -17.01 5.19 4.84
CA HIS A 418 -17.45 4.79 6.19
C HIS A 418 -16.74 5.56 7.32
N GLY A 419 -15.61 6.18 7.03
CA GLY A 419 -14.78 6.85 8.05
C GLY A 419 -13.85 5.92 8.80
N GLU A 420 -13.65 4.69 8.29
CA GLU A 420 -12.73 3.71 8.83
C GLU A 420 -11.28 4.01 8.43
N ARG A 421 -10.35 3.98 9.40
CA ARG A 421 -8.94 4.35 9.18
C ARG A 421 -7.94 3.26 9.54
N THR A 422 -8.40 2.05 9.83
CA THR A 422 -7.54 0.91 10.25
C THR A 422 -6.41 0.65 9.28
N PHE A 423 -6.67 0.78 7.97
CA PHE A 423 -5.72 0.51 6.89
C PHE A 423 -5.08 1.78 6.29
N PHE A 424 -5.14 2.90 7.01
CA PHE A 424 -4.51 4.15 6.57
C PHE A 424 -3.34 4.51 7.47
N THR A 425 -2.30 5.06 6.85
CA THR A 425 -1.07 5.42 7.55
C THR A 425 -1.24 6.69 8.38
N ARG A 426 -0.71 6.71 9.59
CA ARG A 426 -0.71 7.88 10.49
C ARG A 426 0.48 8.80 10.22
N ALA A 427 0.35 10.07 10.59
CA ALA A 427 1.41 11.05 10.50
C ALA A 427 2.65 10.68 11.32
N ASP A 428 2.47 10.18 12.53
CA ASP A 428 3.56 9.76 13.41
C ASP A 428 4.29 8.52 12.88
N GLU A 429 3.59 7.57 12.25
CA GLU A 429 4.20 6.43 11.55
C GLU A 429 5.09 6.92 10.41
N VAL A 430 4.58 7.83 9.57
CA VAL A 430 5.34 8.40 8.45
C VAL A 430 6.58 9.15 8.95
N ASP A 431 6.46 9.99 9.98
CA ASP A 431 7.58 10.73 10.57
C ASP A 431 8.63 9.77 11.09
N ARG A 432 8.21 8.73 11.83
CA ARG A 432 9.14 7.74 12.38
C ARG A 432 9.85 6.93 11.30
N LEU A 433 9.14 6.47 10.28
CA LEU A 433 9.75 5.72 9.19
C LEU A 433 10.75 6.57 8.40
N TRP A 434 10.46 7.87 8.19
CA TRP A 434 11.45 8.79 7.61
C TRP A 434 12.65 8.97 8.51
N GLN A 435 12.50 9.09 9.84
CA GLN A 435 13.65 9.14 10.77
C GLN A 435 14.55 7.91 10.65
N VAL A 436 13.97 6.72 10.48
CA VAL A 436 14.72 5.46 10.32
C VAL A 436 15.48 5.43 8.99
N ILE A 437 14.88 5.94 7.92
CA ILE A 437 15.41 5.84 6.54
C ILE A 437 16.30 7.02 6.16
N GLN A 438 16.10 8.21 6.77
CA GLN A 438 16.87 9.42 6.45
C GLN A 438 18.39 9.21 6.41
N PRO A 439 19.01 8.43 7.32
CA PRO A 439 20.45 8.16 7.25
C PRO A 439 20.92 7.52 5.93
N LEU A 440 20.06 6.77 5.22
CA LEU A 440 20.36 6.20 3.90
C LEU A 440 20.35 7.26 2.78
N LEU A 441 19.64 8.36 2.98
CA LEU A 441 19.65 9.50 2.06
C LEU A 441 20.87 10.39 2.31
N ASP A 442 21.25 10.57 3.59
CA ASP A 442 22.38 11.42 4.00
C ASP A 442 23.73 10.74 3.72
N HIS A 443 23.78 9.41 3.86
CA HIS A 443 24.97 8.57 3.69
C HIS A 443 24.64 7.41 2.77
N ARG A 444 24.42 7.74 1.50
CA ARG A 444 23.92 6.80 0.52
C ARG A 444 24.91 5.63 0.29
N PRO A 445 24.46 4.36 0.38
CA PRO A 445 25.27 3.22 -0.01
C PRO A 445 25.70 3.27 -1.48
N GLU A 446 26.81 2.61 -1.79
CA GLU A 446 27.23 2.38 -3.18
C GLU A 446 26.14 1.60 -3.93
N VAL A 447 25.80 2.07 -5.15
CA VAL A 447 24.82 1.40 -6.01
C VAL A 447 25.54 0.35 -6.86
N LEU A 448 25.23 -0.92 -6.61
CA LEU A 448 25.84 -2.06 -7.28
C LEU A 448 25.08 -2.44 -8.55
N PRO A 449 25.76 -2.80 -9.66
CA PRO A 449 25.07 -3.27 -10.86
C PRO A 449 24.47 -4.67 -10.65
N TYR A 450 23.36 -4.97 -11.36
CA TYR A 450 22.81 -6.31 -11.48
C TYR A 450 22.17 -6.57 -12.84
N GLU A 451 22.22 -7.81 -13.31
CA GLU A 451 21.62 -8.24 -14.57
C GLU A 451 20.10 -8.27 -14.50
N LYS A 452 19.41 -7.85 -15.57
CA LYS A 452 17.95 -8.03 -15.69
C LYS A 452 17.60 -9.52 -15.62
N GLY A 453 16.55 -9.86 -14.87
CA GLY A 453 16.13 -11.24 -14.64
C GLY A 453 16.94 -11.98 -13.57
N SER A 454 17.84 -11.28 -12.86
CA SER A 454 18.53 -11.82 -11.68
C SER A 454 17.76 -11.52 -10.38
N TRP A 455 18.30 -11.96 -9.26
CA TRP A 455 17.76 -11.63 -7.92
C TRP A 455 18.43 -10.40 -7.28
N GLY A 456 19.00 -9.50 -8.09
CA GLY A 456 19.71 -8.31 -7.64
C GLY A 456 21.22 -8.55 -7.43
N PRO A 457 21.93 -7.59 -6.83
CA PRO A 457 23.36 -7.72 -6.54
C PRO A 457 23.65 -8.92 -5.63
N GLN A 458 24.78 -9.63 -5.86
CA GLN A 458 25.17 -10.79 -5.07
C GLN A 458 25.23 -10.50 -3.57
N ARG A 459 25.69 -9.31 -3.18
CA ARG A 459 25.70 -8.88 -1.77
C ARG A 459 24.30 -8.88 -1.13
N ALA A 460 23.26 -8.62 -1.92
CA ALA A 460 21.87 -8.67 -1.44
C ALA A 460 21.37 -10.11 -1.32
N VAL A 461 21.78 -11.00 -2.21
CA VAL A 461 21.46 -12.44 -2.11
C VAL A 461 22.06 -13.01 -0.82
N ASP A 462 23.27 -12.60 -0.47
CA ASP A 462 24.00 -13.06 0.73
C ASP A 462 23.51 -12.37 2.03
N LEU A 463 22.65 -11.35 1.95
CA LEU A 463 22.19 -10.60 3.10
C LEU A 463 21.30 -11.42 4.04
N GLY A 464 20.38 -12.19 3.45
CA GLY A 464 19.43 -13.02 4.20
C GLY A 464 20.10 -14.25 4.79
N GLU A 465 20.14 -14.36 6.10
CA GLU A 465 20.67 -15.55 6.78
C GLU A 465 19.81 -16.78 6.41
N GLY A 466 20.45 -17.82 5.86
CA GLY A 466 19.78 -19.01 5.33
C GLY A 466 19.12 -18.81 3.93
N GLY A 467 19.41 -17.71 3.23
CA GLY A 467 18.93 -17.39 1.90
C GLY A 467 17.52 -16.76 1.86
N TRP A 468 17.15 -16.23 0.72
CA TRP A 468 15.79 -15.71 0.46
C TRP A 468 14.85 -16.84 0.04
N ARG A 469 13.59 -16.76 0.46
CA ARG A 469 12.55 -17.71 0.03
C ARG A 469 12.35 -17.69 -1.49
N LEU A 470 12.34 -16.50 -2.07
CA LEU A 470 12.41 -16.32 -3.51
C LEU A 470 13.87 -16.13 -3.91
N GLY A 471 14.40 -17.04 -4.76
CA GLY A 471 15.78 -16.97 -5.21
C GLY A 471 16.38 -18.36 -5.49
N GLU A 472 17.62 -18.39 -5.98
CA GLU A 472 18.31 -19.63 -6.35
C GLU A 472 18.59 -20.59 -5.17
N SER A 473 18.46 -20.10 -3.94
CA SER A 473 18.69 -20.88 -2.70
C SER A 473 17.41 -21.26 -1.96
N GLY A 474 16.23 -20.95 -2.50
CA GLY A 474 14.96 -21.41 -1.96
C GLY A 474 14.81 -22.95 -2.13
N PRO A 475 14.13 -23.66 -1.21
CA PRO A 475 13.86 -25.07 -1.42
C PRO A 475 13.01 -25.26 -2.69
N GLU A 476 13.48 -26.15 -3.60
CA GLU A 476 12.68 -26.70 -4.71
C GLU A 476 11.47 -27.49 -4.19
#